data_ad3529f6e1b0c31f88d5893d241a91c2
#
_entry.id   ad3529f6e1b0c31f88d5893d241a91c2
#
_cell.length_a   1.000
_cell.length_b   1.000
_cell.length_c   1.000
_cell.angle_alpha   90.00
_cell.angle_beta   90.00
_cell.angle_gamma   90.00
#
_symmetry.space_group_name_H-M   'P 1'
#
loop_
_entity.id
_entity.type
_entity.pdbx_description
1 polymer ?
#
loop_
_entity_poly.entity_id
_entity_poly.type
_entity_poly.pdbx_seq_one_letter_code
_entity_poly.pdbx_strand_id
1 'polypeptide(L)'
;MEIKQKINILGTEYVAGTDDEACMAMNADGLCKYYEKEIIVRNLEKMLDPDSSEESKLIRMKEVVRHEIIHAFFAESGLFDYSDNEQLVNWIAIQFPKMLKAFKEANCI
;
A
#
# COMPACT_ATOMS: atom_id res chain seq x y z
N MET A 1 -10.76 6.89 11.01
CA MET A 1 -10.79 5.94 9.90
C MET A 1 -12.20 5.83 9.37
N GLU A 2 -12.41 6.22 8.13
CA GLU A 2 -13.75 6.34 7.57
C GLU A 2 -14.20 5.14 6.76
N ILE A 3 -13.30 4.61 5.93
CA ILE A 3 -13.61 3.48 5.06
C ILE A 3 -12.74 2.31 5.47
N LYS A 4 -13.40 1.19 5.76
CA LYS A 4 -12.69 -0.05 6.10
C LYS A 4 -13.01 -1.11 5.07
N GLN A 5 -11.97 -1.70 4.53
CA GLN A 5 -12.06 -2.74 3.54
C GLN A 5 -11.26 -3.95 4.02
N LYS A 6 -11.87 -5.13 3.95
CA LYS A 6 -11.19 -6.36 4.31
C LYS A 6 -10.40 -6.88 3.13
N ILE A 7 -9.16 -7.24 3.37
CA ILE A 7 -8.24 -7.74 2.34
C ILE A 7 -7.61 -9.03 2.86
N ASN A 8 -7.69 -10.08 2.07
CA ASN A 8 -7.03 -11.34 2.41
C ASN A 8 -5.59 -11.31 1.93
N ILE A 9 -4.66 -11.46 2.86
CA ILE A 9 -3.22 -11.50 2.58
C ILE A 9 -2.72 -12.90 2.96
N LEU A 10 -2.58 -13.75 1.97
CA LEU A 10 -2.09 -15.14 2.16
C LEU A 10 -2.88 -15.89 3.25
N GLY A 11 -4.20 -15.72 3.26
CA GLY A 11 -5.07 -16.39 4.23
C GLY A 11 -5.33 -15.60 5.51
N THR A 12 -4.64 -14.48 5.72
CA THR A 12 -4.82 -13.62 6.89
C THR A 12 -5.63 -12.39 6.51
N GLU A 13 -6.67 -12.10 7.25
CA GLU A 13 -7.51 -10.92 7.00
C GLU A 13 -6.85 -9.67 7.57
N TYR A 14 -6.64 -8.69 6.69
CA TYR A 14 -6.24 -7.35 7.06
C TYR A 14 -7.41 -6.40 6.87
N VAL A 15 -7.40 -5.31 7.61
CA VAL A 15 -8.37 -4.22 7.43
C VAL A 15 -7.64 -3.00 6.92
N ALA A 16 -8.03 -2.52 5.75
CA ALA A 16 -7.48 -1.30 5.15
C ALA A 16 -8.43 -0.13 5.36
N GLY A 17 -7.91 1.03 5.65
CA GLY A 17 -8.70 2.23 5.82
C GLY A 17 -7.83 3.47 5.93
N THR A 18 -8.47 4.60 6.25
CA THR A 18 -7.78 5.89 6.36
C THR A 18 -7.70 6.33 7.81
N ASP A 19 -6.55 6.91 8.19
CA ASP A 19 -6.32 7.49 9.51
C ASP A 19 -5.21 8.53 9.38
N ASP A 20 -5.60 9.78 9.18
CA ASP A 20 -4.66 10.87 8.97
C ASP A 20 -3.76 11.10 10.19
N GLU A 21 -4.31 11.00 11.40
CA GLU A 21 -3.53 11.21 12.62
C GLU A 21 -2.40 10.19 12.75
N ALA A 22 -2.70 8.93 12.50
CA ALA A 22 -1.69 7.87 12.57
C ALA A 22 -0.58 8.09 11.55
N CYS A 23 -0.96 8.46 10.32
CA CYS A 23 0.01 8.75 9.26
C CYS A 23 0.84 10.00 9.58
N MET A 24 0.22 11.06 10.10
CA MET A 24 0.90 12.29 10.47
C MET A 24 1.91 12.06 11.60
N ALA A 25 1.55 11.23 12.58
CA ALA A 25 2.44 10.90 13.69
C ALA A 25 3.74 10.25 13.21
N MET A 26 3.67 9.48 12.11
CA MET A 26 4.82 8.81 11.52
C MET A 26 5.41 9.56 10.32
N ASN A 27 4.86 10.72 9.99
CA ASN A 27 5.24 11.50 8.80
C ASN A 27 5.27 10.63 7.54
N ALA A 28 4.22 9.84 7.33
CA ALA A 28 4.10 8.89 6.22
C ALA A 28 2.76 9.04 5.51
N ASP A 29 2.70 8.67 4.24
CA ASP A 29 1.44 8.61 3.49
C ASP A 29 0.67 7.32 3.78
N GLY A 30 1.37 6.28 4.20
CA GLY A 30 0.75 5.00 4.54
C GLY A 30 1.56 4.23 5.57
N LEU A 31 0.90 3.28 6.22
CA LEU A 31 1.47 2.42 7.24
C LEU A 31 0.95 0.99 7.06
N CYS A 32 1.81 0.02 7.29
CA CYS A 32 1.41 -1.38 7.42
C CYS A 32 1.72 -1.83 8.84
N LYS A 33 0.67 -2.05 9.63
CA LYS A 33 0.77 -2.57 11.00
C LYS A 33 0.49 -4.06 10.95
N TYR A 34 1.50 -4.85 10.63
CA TYR A 34 1.28 -6.27 10.34
C TYR A 34 0.93 -7.11 11.58
N TYR A 35 1.29 -6.68 12.78
CA TYR A 35 0.85 -7.36 14.00
C TYR A 35 -0.62 -7.10 14.30
N GLU A 36 -1.10 -5.89 14.06
CA GLU A 36 -2.51 -5.52 14.21
C GLU A 36 -3.35 -5.91 13.00
N LYS A 37 -2.71 -6.33 11.90
CA LYS A 37 -3.37 -6.67 10.63
C LYS A 37 -4.14 -5.49 10.06
N GLU A 38 -3.47 -4.34 10.03
CA GLU A 38 -4.05 -3.10 9.53
C GLU A 38 -3.18 -2.46 8.45
N ILE A 39 -3.84 -1.94 7.42
CA ILE A 39 -3.22 -1.09 6.41
C ILE A 39 -3.91 0.26 6.49
N ILE A 40 -3.11 1.31 6.71
CA ILE A 40 -3.62 2.66 6.94
C ILE A 40 -3.00 3.59 5.91
N VAL A 41 -3.83 4.44 5.29
CA VAL A 41 -3.37 5.45 4.34
C VAL A 41 -3.98 6.80 4.71
N ARG A 42 -3.35 7.88 4.24
CA ARG A 42 -3.92 9.22 4.37
C ARG A 42 -5.11 9.38 3.42
N ASN A 43 -6.07 10.21 3.82
CA ASN A 43 -7.07 10.67 2.87
C ASN A 43 -6.41 11.43 1.73
N LEU A 44 -7.06 11.45 0.58
CA LEU A 44 -6.53 12.02 -0.65
C LEU A 44 -6.03 13.45 -0.47
N GLU A 45 -6.83 14.30 0.16
CA GLU A 45 -6.50 15.71 0.37
C GLU A 45 -5.43 15.95 1.42
N LYS A 46 -5.03 14.90 2.17
CA LYS A 46 -4.00 14.98 3.21
C LYS A 46 -2.68 14.35 2.81
N MET A 47 -2.56 13.92 1.56
CA MET A 47 -1.29 13.38 1.04
C MET A 47 -0.16 14.40 1.17
N LEU A 48 1.07 13.90 1.29
CA LEU A 48 2.25 14.73 1.58
C LEU A 48 2.62 15.73 0.47
N ASP A 49 2.02 15.63 -0.71
CA ASP A 49 2.24 16.59 -1.79
C ASP A 49 0.96 17.41 -2.02
N PRO A 50 0.73 18.46 -1.21
CA PRO A 50 -0.53 19.20 -1.27
C PRO A 50 -0.73 20.03 -2.54
N ASP A 51 0.35 20.30 -3.28
CA ASP A 51 0.29 21.11 -4.50
C ASP A 51 -0.03 20.28 -5.75
N SER A 52 -0.09 18.96 -5.62
CA SER A 52 -0.46 18.10 -6.73
C SER A 52 -1.94 18.21 -7.09
N SER A 53 -2.25 17.94 -8.35
CA SER A 53 -3.65 17.83 -8.80
C SER A 53 -4.36 16.68 -8.10
N GLU A 54 -5.69 16.68 -8.09
CA GLU A 54 -6.48 15.57 -7.52
C GLU A 54 -6.20 14.26 -8.26
N GLU A 55 -6.01 14.32 -9.57
CA GLU A 55 -5.65 13.14 -10.36
C GLU A 55 -4.33 12.54 -9.91
N SER A 56 -3.30 13.38 -9.73
CA SER A 56 -1.99 12.95 -9.25
C SER A 56 -2.06 12.36 -7.84
N LYS A 57 -2.86 12.97 -6.96
CA LYS A 57 -3.06 12.46 -5.60
C LYS A 57 -3.75 11.11 -5.61
N LEU A 58 -4.70 10.89 -6.51
CA LEU A 58 -5.38 9.59 -6.62
C LEU A 58 -4.42 8.51 -7.09
N ILE A 59 -3.59 8.81 -8.08
CA ILE A 59 -2.55 7.89 -8.55
C ILE A 59 -1.60 7.54 -7.39
N ARG A 60 -1.17 8.55 -6.66
CA ARG A 60 -0.31 8.39 -5.49
C ARG A 60 -0.96 7.53 -4.42
N MET A 61 -2.22 7.79 -4.10
CA MET A 61 -2.95 7.04 -3.07
C MET A 61 -3.03 5.55 -3.44
N LYS A 62 -3.34 5.24 -4.69
CA LYS A 62 -3.38 3.85 -5.16
C LYS A 62 -2.02 3.17 -5.06
N GLU A 63 -0.95 3.90 -5.38
CA GLU A 63 0.42 3.41 -5.26
C GLU A 63 0.77 3.14 -3.79
N VAL A 64 0.41 4.04 -2.89
CA VAL A 64 0.64 3.88 -1.45
C VAL A 64 -0.11 2.66 -0.92
N VAL A 65 -1.35 2.45 -1.33
CA VAL A 65 -2.11 1.25 -0.94
C VAL A 65 -1.37 -0.02 -1.40
N ARG A 66 -0.90 -0.06 -2.64
CA ARG A 66 -0.12 -1.20 -3.14
C ARG A 66 1.15 -1.41 -2.31
N HIS A 67 1.84 -0.32 -1.99
CA HIS A 67 3.07 -0.34 -1.19
C HIS A 67 2.83 -1.01 0.17
N GLU A 68 1.78 -0.61 0.87
CA GLU A 68 1.49 -1.18 2.19
C GLU A 68 1.01 -2.62 2.10
N ILE A 69 0.26 -2.98 1.05
CA ILE A 69 -0.14 -4.37 0.82
C ILE A 69 1.08 -5.26 0.58
N ILE A 70 2.08 -4.77 -0.16
CA ILE A 70 3.32 -5.53 -0.42
C ILE A 70 4.08 -5.78 0.88
N HIS A 71 4.17 -4.76 1.76
CA HIS A 71 4.71 -4.97 3.10
C HIS A 71 4.00 -6.11 3.83
N ALA A 72 2.66 -6.13 3.76
CA ALA A 72 1.86 -7.17 4.40
C ALA A 72 2.16 -8.56 3.80
N PHE A 73 2.29 -8.67 2.48
CA PHE A 73 2.63 -9.93 1.83
C PHE A 73 3.99 -10.47 2.30
N PHE A 74 4.99 -9.62 2.36
CA PHE A 74 6.31 -10.03 2.85
C PHE A 74 6.26 -10.42 4.33
N ALA A 75 5.57 -9.65 5.14
CA ALA A 75 5.45 -9.94 6.58
C ALA A 75 4.72 -11.25 6.84
N GLU A 76 3.60 -11.50 6.14
CA GLU A 76 2.86 -12.76 6.27
C GLU A 76 3.64 -13.95 5.71
N SER A 77 4.58 -13.71 4.83
CA SER A 77 5.49 -14.75 4.30
C SER A 77 6.67 -15.02 5.23
N GLY A 78 6.83 -14.24 6.30
CA GLY A 78 8.02 -14.33 7.16
C GLY A 78 9.27 -13.73 6.56
N LEU A 79 9.16 -13.00 5.46
CA LEU A 79 10.27 -12.39 4.74
C LEU A 79 10.46 -10.94 5.19
N PHE A 80 10.77 -10.76 6.47
CA PHE A 80 10.84 -9.44 7.08
C PHE A 80 11.94 -8.57 6.50
N ASP A 81 13.09 -9.15 6.12
CA ASP A 81 14.17 -8.38 5.50
C ASP A 81 13.73 -7.76 4.17
N TYR A 82 12.92 -8.48 3.41
CA TYR A 82 12.38 -7.94 2.16
C TYR A 82 11.30 -6.89 2.43
N SER A 83 10.47 -7.08 3.46
CA SER A 83 9.51 -6.06 3.88
C SER A 83 10.21 -4.77 4.29
N ASP A 84 11.38 -4.86 4.92
CA ASP A 84 12.15 -3.70 5.36
C ASP A 84 12.93 -3.03 4.22
N ASN A 85 12.98 -3.67 3.05
CA ASN A 85 13.66 -3.11 1.88
C ASN A 85 12.71 -2.17 1.13
N GLU A 86 12.74 -0.90 1.50
CA GLU A 86 11.85 0.11 0.92
C GLU A 86 12.05 0.29 -0.59
N GLN A 87 13.27 0.14 -1.09
CA GLN A 87 13.54 0.24 -2.51
C GLN A 87 12.85 -0.89 -3.30
N LEU A 88 12.89 -2.10 -2.79
CA LEU A 88 12.23 -3.25 -3.40
C LEU A 88 10.70 -3.09 -3.35
N VAL A 89 10.18 -2.74 -2.19
CA VAL A 89 8.73 -2.54 -2.00
C VAL A 89 8.21 -1.44 -2.92
N ASN A 90 8.92 -0.31 -2.99
CA ASN A 90 8.57 0.78 -3.89
C ASN A 90 8.59 0.34 -5.35
N TRP A 91 9.61 -0.39 -5.76
CA TRP A 91 9.71 -0.86 -7.14
C TRP A 91 8.49 -1.71 -7.53
N ILE A 92 8.14 -2.67 -6.67
CA ILE A 92 6.99 -3.54 -6.94
C ILE A 92 5.70 -2.73 -6.98
N ALA A 93 5.50 -1.82 -6.01
CA ALA A 93 4.28 -1.01 -5.92
C ALA A 93 4.09 -0.14 -7.17
N ILE A 94 5.17 0.46 -7.67
CA ILE A 94 5.13 1.33 -8.85
C ILE A 94 4.93 0.51 -10.13
N GLN A 95 5.64 -0.61 -10.26
CA GLN A 95 5.69 -1.36 -11.50
C GLN A 95 4.63 -2.45 -11.64
N PHE A 96 3.96 -2.82 -10.57
CA PHE A 96 3.02 -3.94 -10.62
C PHE A 96 1.94 -3.80 -11.70
N PRO A 97 1.33 -2.63 -11.93
CA PRO A 97 0.35 -2.51 -13.01
C PRO A 97 0.93 -2.85 -14.40
N LYS A 98 2.21 -2.53 -14.62
CA LYS A 98 2.90 -2.88 -15.88
C LYS A 98 3.21 -4.37 -15.93
N MET A 99 3.59 -4.97 -14.81
CA MET A 99 3.81 -6.42 -14.71
C MET A 99 2.52 -7.17 -15.01
N LEU A 100 1.41 -6.75 -14.41
CA LEU A 100 0.11 -7.37 -14.63
C LEU A 100 -0.29 -7.32 -16.10
N LYS A 101 -0.08 -6.18 -16.76
CA LYS A 101 -0.36 -6.01 -18.18
C LYS A 101 0.47 -6.99 -19.01
N ALA A 102 1.76 -7.11 -18.73
CA ALA A 102 2.66 -8.02 -19.43
C ALA A 102 2.21 -9.48 -19.24
N PHE A 103 1.83 -9.87 -18.04
CA PHE A 103 1.34 -11.22 -17.75
C PHE A 103 0.07 -11.52 -18.54
N LYS A 104 -0.84 -10.56 -18.64
CA LYS A 104 -2.07 -10.72 -19.43
C LYS A 104 -1.76 -10.83 -20.92
N GLU A 105 -0.85 -10.03 -21.44
CA GLU A 105 -0.43 -10.09 -22.84
C GLU A 105 0.20 -11.44 -23.18
N ALA A 106 0.92 -12.03 -22.23
CA ALA A 106 1.56 -13.34 -22.39
C ALA A 106 0.62 -14.51 -22.12
N ASN A 107 -0.63 -14.26 -21.75
CA ASN A 107 -1.62 -15.29 -21.37
C ASN A 107 -1.14 -16.20 -20.25
N CYS A 108 -0.41 -15.65 -19.28
CA CYS A 108 0.08 -16.44 -18.14
C CYS A 108 -0.64 -16.11 -16.83
N ILE A 109 -1.73 -15.38 -16.91
CA ILE A 109 -2.54 -15.04 -15.76
C ILE A 109 -4.03 -14.97 -16.16
#